data_8a9c94e33ab0962a0fa2793862b463e6
#
_entry.id   8a9c94e33ab0962a0fa2793862b463e6
#
_cell.length_a   1.000
_cell.length_b   1.000
_cell.length_c   1.000
_cell.angle_alpha   90.00
_cell.angle_beta   90.00
_cell.angle_gamma   90.00
#
_symmetry.space_group_name_H-M   'P 1'
#
loop_
_entity.id
_entity.type
_entity.pdbx_description
1 polymer ?
#
loop_
_entity_poly.entity_id
_entity_poly.type
_entity_poly.pdbx_seq_one_letter_code
_entity_poly.pdbx_strand_id
1 'polypeptide(L)'
;MADTISPEARSRNMAAIRSRDTEPEIYIRKNLFARGLRYRKNAATVPGHPDLYFAKYRTALFVNGCFWHRHKGCKYAYTPKSRVEFWQAKFAHNTERDQKVKDELNGLKIKCLIIWECTIRKMKKDTVLNDAVLDQIISFLNSSESFLEI
;
A
#
# COMPACT_ATOMS: atom_id res chain seq x y z
N MET A 1 -5.58 -16.56 -15.68
CA MET A 1 -6.53 -17.28 -14.81
C MET A 1 -7.94 -17.15 -15.35
N ALA A 2 -8.64 -18.24 -15.49
CA ALA A 2 -10.01 -18.21 -15.95
C ALA A 2 -10.95 -17.64 -14.89
N ASP A 3 -12.00 -16.97 -15.32
CA ASP A 3 -13.00 -16.42 -14.42
C ASP A 3 -13.93 -17.55 -13.97
N THR A 4 -13.89 -17.89 -12.70
CA THR A 4 -14.63 -19.03 -12.14
C THR A 4 -15.92 -18.65 -11.41
N ILE A 5 -16.21 -17.35 -11.32
CA ILE A 5 -17.40 -16.84 -10.64
C ILE A 5 -18.29 -16.07 -11.63
N SER A 6 -19.59 -16.00 -11.30
CA SER A 6 -20.54 -15.26 -12.11
C SER A 6 -20.30 -13.75 -12.05
N PRO A 7 -20.77 -12.97 -13.03
CA PRO A 7 -20.70 -11.51 -12.98
C PRO A 7 -21.33 -10.93 -11.70
N GLU A 8 -22.44 -11.50 -11.24
CA GLU A 8 -23.13 -11.06 -10.02
C GLU A 8 -22.28 -11.33 -8.76
N ALA A 9 -21.66 -12.52 -8.70
CA ALA A 9 -20.77 -12.86 -7.59
C ALA A 9 -19.55 -11.98 -7.57
N ARG A 10 -18.97 -11.68 -8.73
CA ARG A 10 -17.84 -10.76 -8.87
C ARG A 10 -18.22 -9.36 -8.40
N SER A 11 -19.40 -8.88 -8.79
CA SER A 11 -19.90 -7.57 -8.35
C SER A 11 -20.01 -7.48 -6.84
N ARG A 12 -20.55 -8.54 -6.19
CA ARG A 12 -20.63 -8.59 -4.72
C ARG A 12 -19.26 -8.60 -4.08
N ASN A 13 -18.30 -9.36 -4.64
CA ASN A 13 -16.94 -9.42 -4.12
C ASN A 13 -16.26 -8.05 -4.20
N MET A 14 -16.41 -7.34 -5.31
CA MET A 14 -15.85 -6.01 -5.47
C MET A 14 -16.47 -5.00 -4.51
N ALA A 15 -17.78 -5.09 -4.27
CA ALA A 15 -18.46 -4.21 -3.32
C ALA A 15 -18.04 -4.47 -1.88
N ALA A 16 -17.57 -5.67 -1.55
CA ALA A 16 -17.09 -6.02 -0.22
C ALA A 16 -15.67 -5.56 0.07
N ILE A 17 -14.91 -5.13 -0.95
CA ILE A 17 -13.55 -4.65 -0.79
C ILE A 17 -13.57 -3.28 -0.12
N ARG A 18 -12.85 -3.17 1.00
CA ARG A 18 -12.76 -1.92 1.75
C ARG A 18 -11.69 -1.01 1.16
N SER A 19 -11.94 0.30 1.16
CA SER A 19 -10.95 1.30 0.75
C SER A 19 -10.02 1.70 1.90
N ARG A 20 -10.37 1.36 3.14
CA ARG A 20 -9.58 1.67 4.34
C ARG A 20 -9.84 0.61 5.41
N ASP A 21 -8.99 0.59 6.43
CA ASP A 21 -9.06 -0.38 7.54
C ASP A 21 -9.04 -1.82 7.04
N THR A 22 -8.26 -2.07 5.97
CA THR A 22 -8.04 -3.42 5.47
C THR A 22 -7.18 -4.20 6.47
N GLU A 23 -7.21 -5.53 6.37
CA GLU A 23 -6.41 -6.39 7.26
C GLU A 23 -4.91 -6.05 7.22
N PRO A 24 -4.28 -5.87 6.03
CA PRO A 24 -2.87 -5.46 5.99
C PRO A 24 -2.60 -4.11 6.65
N GLU A 25 -3.49 -3.13 6.47
CA GLU A 25 -3.34 -1.82 7.12
C GLU A 25 -3.39 -1.95 8.64
N ILE A 26 -4.36 -2.71 9.15
CA ILE A 26 -4.52 -2.93 10.60
C ILE A 26 -3.27 -3.62 11.15
N TYR A 27 -2.76 -4.63 10.46
CA TYR A 27 -1.57 -5.36 10.89
C TYR A 27 -0.38 -4.43 11.04
N ILE A 28 -0.07 -3.65 9.99
CA ILE A 28 1.12 -2.79 10.00
C ILE A 28 1.01 -1.67 11.05
N ARG A 29 -0.16 -1.03 11.17
CA ARG A 29 -0.29 0.06 12.14
C ARG A 29 -0.22 -0.42 13.58
N LYS A 30 -0.77 -1.59 13.89
CA LYS A 30 -0.66 -2.17 15.25
C LYS A 30 0.78 -2.47 15.60
N ASN A 31 1.53 -3.05 14.67
CA ASN A 31 2.94 -3.37 14.90
C ASN A 31 3.80 -2.11 15.07
N LEU A 32 3.54 -1.08 14.28
CA LEU A 32 4.26 0.19 14.41
C LEU A 32 3.90 0.92 15.70
N PHE A 33 2.62 0.89 16.08
CA PHE A 33 2.19 1.48 17.36
C PHE A 33 2.86 0.78 18.54
N ALA A 34 2.97 -0.55 18.49
CA ALA A 34 3.63 -1.34 19.53
C ALA A 34 5.12 -1.00 19.65
N ARG A 35 5.74 -0.51 18.56
CA ARG A 35 7.13 -0.03 18.57
C ARG A 35 7.27 1.42 19.05
N GLY A 36 6.19 2.02 19.54
CA GLY A 36 6.22 3.37 20.08
C GLY A 36 5.96 4.49 19.09
N LEU A 37 5.62 4.16 17.84
CA LEU A 37 5.35 5.17 16.82
C LEU A 37 3.93 5.71 16.93
N ARG A 38 3.77 6.99 16.64
CA ARG A 38 2.46 7.64 16.62
C ARG A 38 2.19 8.20 15.24
N TYR A 39 0.94 8.11 14.81
CA TYR A 39 0.54 8.43 13.43
C TYR A 39 -0.91 8.87 13.36
N ARG A 40 -1.27 9.49 12.23
CA ARG A 40 -2.66 9.76 11.86
C ARG A 40 -3.07 8.73 10.83
N LYS A 41 -4.28 8.19 10.97
CA LYS A 41 -4.84 7.24 10.00
C LYS A 41 -5.58 8.00 8.91
N ASN A 42 -5.47 7.50 7.66
CA ASN A 42 -6.24 8.00 6.53
C ASN A 42 -6.21 9.52 6.43
N ALA A 43 -5.00 10.10 6.40
CA ALA A 43 -4.78 11.54 6.47
C ALA A 43 -5.25 12.24 5.18
N ALA A 44 -6.48 12.76 5.18
CA ALA A 44 -7.12 13.35 4.00
C ALA A 44 -6.45 14.65 3.54
N THR A 45 -5.70 15.32 4.41
CA THR A 45 -5.03 16.58 4.09
C THR A 45 -3.65 16.38 3.45
N VAL A 46 -3.16 15.14 3.42
CA VAL A 46 -1.87 14.79 2.80
C VAL A 46 -2.13 14.23 1.41
N PRO A 47 -1.35 14.63 0.38
CA PRO A 47 -1.56 14.08 -0.97
C PRO A 47 -1.59 12.56 -1.00
N GLY A 48 -2.56 11.99 -1.73
CA GLY A 48 -2.74 10.56 -1.85
C GLY A 48 -3.50 9.91 -0.69
N HIS A 49 -3.89 10.67 0.33
CA HIS A 49 -4.59 10.14 1.53
C HIS A 49 -3.88 8.91 2.08
N PRO A 50 -2.63 9.04 2.57
CA PRO A 50 -1.87 7.88 3.04
C PRO A 50 -2.60 7.14 4.15
N ASP A 51 -2.38 5.84 4.21
CA ASP A 51 -2.96 5.00 5.26
C ASP A 51 -2.47 5.42 6.64
N LEU A 52 -1.20 5.80 6.73
CA LEU A 52 -0.61 6.37 7.95
C LEU A 52 0.21 7.60 7.60
N TYR A 53 0.15 8.62 8.44
CA TYR A 53 1.01 9.79 8.33
C TYR A 53 1.74 10.02 9.64
N PHE A 54 3.07 10.00 9.59
CA PHE A 54 3.94 10.23 10.74
C PHE A 54 4.37 11.70 10.72
N ALA A 55 3.61 12.55 11.40
CA ALA A 55 3.86 14.00 11.39
C ALA A 55 5.26 14.35 11.90
N LYS A 56 5.72 13.67 12.94
CA LYS A 56 7.05 13.88 13.53
C LYS A 56 8.16 13.66 12.51
N TYR A 57 7.98 12.74 11.57
CA TYR A 57 8.98 12.35 10.57
C TYR A 57 8.64 12.87 9.18
N ARG A 58 7.53 13.59 9.02
CA ARG A 58 7.02 14.04 7.73
C ARG A 58 7.02 12.90 6.70
N THR A 59 6.45 11.78 7.07
CA THR A 59 6.44 10.57 6.26
C THR A 59 5.03 10.06 6.05
N ALA A 60 4.65 9.88 4.78
CA ALA A 60 3.39 9.26 4.37
C ALA A 60 3.65 7.78 4.07
N LEU A 61 2.88 6.88 4.69
CA LEU A 61 2.98 5.45 4.47
C LEU A 61 1.74 4.96 3.75
N PHE A 62 1.97 4.25 2.65
CA PHE A 62 0.91 3.63 1.85
C PHE A 62 1.04 2.12 1.90
N VAL A 63 -0.06 1.45 2.25
CA VAL A 63 -0.16 -0.01 2.14
C VAL A 63 -0.79 -0.31 0.80
N ASN A 64 0.03 -0.73 -0.17
CA ASN A 64 -0.43 -0.93 -1.54
C ASN A 64 -0.84 -2.38 -1.80
N GLY A 65 -2.06 -2.57 -2.31
CA GLY A 65 -2.50 -3.86 -2.82
C GLY A 65 -1.76 -4.17 -4.11
N CYS A 66 -1.17 -5.36 -4.20
CA CYS A 66 -0.31 -5.74 -5.33
C CYS A 66 -1.06 -5.73 -6.66
N PHE A 67 -2.31 -6.15 -6.65
CA PHE A 67 -3.16 -6.17 -7.85
C PHE A 67 -3.50 -4.76 -8.34
N TRP A 68 -3.98 -3.91 -7.44
CA TRP A 68 -4.49 -2.59 -7.81
C TRP A 68 -3.39 -1.60 -8.20
N HIS A 69 -2.25 -1.67 -7.53
CA HIS A 69 -1.13 -0.76 -7.77
C HIS A 69 -0.05 -1.36 -8.65
N ARG A 70 -0.30 -2.52 -9.20
CA ARG A 70 0.56 -3.21 -10.18
C ARG A 70 1.99 -3.43 -9.66
N HIS A 71 2.09 -4.16 -8.56
CA HIS A 71 3.39 -4.50 -7.98
C HIS A 71 4.24 -5.28 -8.97
N LYS A 72 5.33 -4.68 -9.41
CA LYS A 72 6.17 -5.22 -10.47
C LYS A 72 6.80 -6.56 -10.06
N GLY A 73 6.68 -7.56 -10.93
CA GLY A 73 7.25 -8.88 -10.70
C GLY A 73 6.51 -9.74 -9.67
N CYS A 74 5.33 -9.31 -9.22
CA CYS A 74 4.56 -10.00 -8.20
C CYS A 74 3.46 -10.86 -8.82
N LYS A 75 3.32 -12.11 -8.33
CA LYS A 75 2.29 -13.03 -8.84
C LYS A 75 0.86 -12.55 -8.58
N TYR A 76 0.66 -11.70 -7.57
CA TYR A 76 -0.66 -11.14 -7.26
C TYR A 76 -1.06 -10.01 -8.21
N ALA A 77 -0.12 -9.49 -8.99
CA ALA A 77 -0.37 -8.44 -9.98
C ALA A 77 -0.66 -9.06 -11.36
N TYR A 78 -1.58 -10.02 -11.40
CA TYR A 78 -2.01 -10.65 -12.65
C TYR A 78 -3.02 -9.77 -13.37
N THR A 79 -3.18 -10.00 -14.70
CA THR A 79 -4.20 -9.33 -15.50
C THR A 79 -5.35 -10.27 -15.75
N PRO A 80 -6.59 -9.91 -15.36
CA PRO A 80 -7.76 -10.75 -15.65
C PRO A 80 -7.90 -11.03 -17.14
N LYS A 81 -8.33 -12.23 -17.51
CA LYS A 81 -8.49 -12.63 -18.92
C LYS A 81 -9.73 -12.06 -19.58
N SER A 82 -10.76 -11.72 -18.80
CA SER A 82 -11.97 -11.09 -19.33
C SER A 82 -11.89 -9.58 -19.14
N ARG A 83 -12.46 -8.83 -20.08
CA ARG A 83 -12.48 -7.36 -20.04
C ARG A 83 -11.08 -6.76 -19.91
N VAL A 84 -10.14 -7.29 -20.67
CA VAL A 84 -8.72 -6.90 -20.60
C VAL A 84 -8.54 -5.40 -20.79
N GLU A 85 -9.22 -4.79 -21.76
CA GLU A 85 -9.08 -3.36 -22.02
C GLU A 85 -9.55 -2.51 -20.85
N PHE A 86 -10.66 -2.90 -20.20
CA PHE A 86 -11.14 -2.22 -19.00
C PHE A 86 -10.10 -2.24 -17.88
N TRP A 87 -9.52 -3.43 -17.63
CA TRP A 87 -8.52 -3.57 -16.57
C TRP A 87 -7.23 -2.83 -16.88
N GLN A 88 -6.77 -2.88 -18.13
CA GLN A 88 -5.56 -2.16 -18.52
C GLN A 88 -5.71 -0.66 -18.35
N ALA A 89 -6.87 -0.10 -18.74
CA ALA A 89 -7.15 1.32 -18.55
C ALA A 89 -7.19 1.70 -17.06
N LYS A 90 -7.81 0.86 -16.24
CA LYS A 90 -7.89 1.10 -14.81
C LYS A 90 -6.51 1.03 -14.16
N PHE A 91 -5.69 0.05 -14.53
CA PHE A 91 -4.33 -0.08 -14.00
C PHE A 91 -3.45 1.10 -14.42
N ALA A 92 -3.55 1.53 -15.68
CA ALA A 92 -2.80 2.70 -16.15
C ALA A 92 -3.18 3.96 -15.37
N HIS A 93 -4.47 4.15 -15.11
CA HIS A 93 -4.96 5.27 -14.32
C HIS A 93 -4.41 5.21 -12.88
N ASN A 94 -4.42 4.03 -12.26
CA ASN A 94 -3.92 3.86 -10.90
C ASN A 94 -2.42 4.14 -10.80
N THR A 95 -1.62 3.62 -11.74
CA THR A 95 -0.16 3.83 -11.71
C THR A 95 0.20 5.29 -12.00
N GLU A 96 -0.53 5.94 -12.90
CA GLU A 96 -0.34 7.36 -13.19
C GLU A 96 -0.65 8.21 -11.96
N ARG A 97 -1.76 7.93 -11.28
CA ARG A 97 -2.12 8.61 -10.05
C ARG A 97 -1.09 8.40 -8.95
N ASP A 98 -0.59 7.17 -8.81
CA ASP A 98 0.43 6.86 -7.81
C ASP A 98 1.71 7.66 -8.05
N GLN A 99 2.12 7.79 -9.32
CA GLN A 99 3.30 8.58 -9.66
C GLN A 99 3.08 10.06 -9.35
N LYS A 100 1.90 10.57 -9.68
CA LYS A 100 1.55 11.97 -9.39
C LYS A 100 1.60 12.24 -7.88
N VAL A 101 1.09 11.32 -7.06
CA VAL A 101 1.13 11.44 -5.61
C VAL A 101 2.57 11.49 -5.11
N LYS A 102 3.44 10.60 -5.62
CA LYS A 102 4.86 10.60 -5.25
C LYS A 102 5.52 11.95 -5.58
N ASP A 103 5.22 12.50 -6.75
CA ASP A 103 5.78 13.78 -7.17
C ASP A 103 5.27 14.92 -6.28
N GLU A 104 3.99 14.93 -5.93
CA GLU A 104 3.42 15.93 -5.04
C GLU A 104 4.04 15.87 -3.64
N LEU A 105 4.20 14.67 -3.08
CA LEU A 105 4.83 14.48 -1.79
C LEU A 105 6.27 14.98 -1.80
N ASN A 106 7.02 14.63 -2.85
CA ASN A 106 8.40 15.07 -2.98
C ASN A 106 8.50 16.60 -3.05
N GLY A 107 7.60 17.23 -3.77
CA GLY A 107 7.54 18.69 -3.86
C GLY A 107 7.25 19.37 -2.51
N LEU A 108 6.50 18.70 -1.65
CA LEU A 108 6.20 19.19 -0.30
C LEU A 108 7.24 18.76 0.75
N LYS A 109 8.27 18.05 0.33
CA LYS A 109 9.30 17.47 1.21
C LYS A 109 8.71 16.50 2.25
N ILE A 110 7.68 15.78 1.84
CA ILE A 110 7.10 14.69 2.61
C ILE A 110 7.69 13.39 2.10
N LYS A 111 8.26 12.60 2.99
CA LYS A 111 8.86 11.30 2.63
C LYS A 111 7.73 10.33 2.28
N CYS A 112 8.00 9.45 1.33
CA CYS A 112 7.02 8.46 0.86
C CYS A 112 7.53 7.05 1.16
N LEU A 113 6.72 6.28 1.89
CA LEU A 113 7.01 4.89 2.21
C LEU A 113 5.88 4.02 1.66
N ILE A 114 6.22 3.08 0.79
CA ILE A 114 5.26 2.12 0.26
C ILE A 114 5.59 0.74 0.82
N ILE A 115 4.60 0.09 1.42
CA ILE A 115 4.71 -1.31 1.81
C ILE A 115 3.66 -2.12 1.06
N TRP A 116 4.10 -3.19 0.41
CA TRP A 116 3.24 -4.02 -0.41
C TRP A 116 2.52 -5.08 0.41
N GLU A 117 1.30 -5.39 0.01
CA GLU A 117 0.49 -6.39 0.70
C GLU A 117 1.18 -7.75 0.77
N CYS A 118 1.90 -8.16 -0.30
CA CYS A 118 2.61 -9.44 -0.29
C CYS A 118 3.71 -9.47 0.76
N THR A 119 4.37 -8.34 1.02
CA THR A 119 5.37 -8.23 2.09
C THR A 119 4.72 -8.43 3.45
N ILE A 120 3.57 -7.80 3.68
CA ILE A 120 2.83 -7.95 4.94
C ILE A 120 2.39 -9.41 5.15
N ARG A 121 1.95 -10.08 4.09
CA ARG A 121 1.59 -11.51 4.17
C ARG A 121 2.77 -12.36 4.63
N LYS A 122 3.96 -12.08 4.13
CA LYS A 122 5.19 -12.79 4.55
C LYS A 122 5.55 -12.46 5.99
N MET A 123 5.39 -11.21 6.41
CA MET A 123 5.66 -10.78 7.79
C MET A 123 4.82 -11.55 8.80
N LYS A 124 3.56 -11.80 8.49
CA LYS A 124 2.66 -12.55 9.37
C LYS A 124 3.10 -13.98 9.62
N LYS A 125 3.85 -14.55 8.69
CA LYS A 125 4.30 -15.96 8.73
C LYS A 125 5.72 -16.14 9.22
N ASP A 126 6.48 -15.06 9.32
CA ASP A 126 7.92 -15.09 9.62
C ASP A 126 8.28 -13.97 10.58
N THR A 127 8.47 -14.32 11.84
CA THR A 127 8.78 -13.36 12.91
C THR A 127 10.08 -12.63 12.65
N VAL A 128 11.10 -13.29 12.12
CA VAL A 128 12.39 -12.67 11.81
C VAL A 128 12.21 -11.61 10.72
N LEU A 129 11.48 -11.95 9.66
CA LEU A 129 11.18 -11.00 8.59
C LEU A 129 10.33 -9.83 9.10
N ASN A 130 9.34 -10.12 9.94
CA ASN A 130 8.49 -9.09 10.53
C ASN A 130 9.33 -8.05 11.26
N ASP A 131 10.24 -8.49 12.11
CA ASP A 131 11.10 -7.59 12.89
C ASP A 131 12.06 -6.82 11.97
N ALA A 132 12.63 -7.48 10.96
CA ALA A 132 13.54 -6.84 10.00
C ALA A 132 12.84 -5.73 9.21
N VAL A 133 11.61 -5.95 8.75
CA VAL A 133 10.84 -4.95 8.02
C VAL A 133 10.48 -3.78 8.93
N LEU A 134 10.04 -4.04 10.16
CA LEU A 134 9.73 -2.97 11.10
C LEU A 134 10.96 -2.13 11.43
N ASP A 135 12.11 -2.77 11.62
CA ASP A 135 13.37 -2.06 11.84
C ASP A 135 13.75 -1.20 10.62
N GLN A 136 13.53 -1.71 9.42
CA GLN A 136 13.78 -0.96 8.18
C GLN A 136 12.89 0.27 8.09
N ILE A 137 11.63 0.15 8.45
CA ILE A 137 10.70 1.29 8.48
C ILE A 137 11.18 2.35 9.48
N ILE A 138 11.54 1.93 10.68
CA ILE A 138 12.02 2.84 11.72
C ILE A 138 13.31 3.53 11.28
N SER A 139 14.22 2.80 10.67
CA SER A 139 15.46 3.36 10.14
C SER A 139 15.18 4.40 9.05
N PHE A 140 14.23 4.13 8.16
CA PHE A 140 13.83 5.07 7.13
C PHE A 140 13.24 6.35 7.73
N LEU A 141 12.37 6.23 8.74
CA LEU A 141 11.77 7.38 9.41
C LEU A 141 12.83 8.33 9.97
N ASN A 142 13.92 7.78 10.46
CA ASN A 142 15.02 8.55 11.04
C ASN A 142 16.11 8.94 10.04
N SER A 143 15.95 8.58 8.77
CA SER A 143 16.92 8.88 7.71
C SER A 143 16.54 10.16 6.96
N SER A 144 17.44 10.61 6.09
CA SER A 144 17.19 11.72 5.16
C SER A 144 16.68 11.24 3.80
N GLU A 145 16.48 9.96 3.61
CA GLU A 145 15.97 9.40 2.36
C GLU A 145 14.52 9.84 2.12
N SER A 146 14.17 10.10 0.86
CA SER A 146 12.84 10.61 0.51
C SER A 146 11.84 9.52 0.11
N PHE A 147 12.32 8.32 -0.22
CA PHE A 147 11.47 7.23 -0.70
C PHE A 147 12.00 5.88 -0.28
N LEU A 148 11.08 4.99 0.12
CA LEU A 148 11.38 3.60 0.39
C LEU A 148 10.18 2.75 -0.04
N GLU A 149 10.47 1.62 -0.66
CA GLU A 149 9.48 0.63 -1.09
C GLU A 149 9.90 -0.75 -0.58
N ILE A 150 8.99 -1.42 0.11
CA ILE A 150 9.27 -2.73 0.73
C ILE A 150 8.28 -3.78 0.24
#